data_fca5ab7d62aa10648d1d8b056ac6a267
#
_entry.id   fca5ab7d62aa10648d1d8b056ac6a267
#
_cell.length_a   1.000
_cell.length_b   1.000
_cell.length_c   1.000
_cell.angle_alpha   90.00
_cell.angle_beta   90.00
_cell.angle_gamma   90.00
#
_symmetry.space_group_name_H-M   'P 1'
#
loop_
_entity.id
_entity.type
_entity.pdbx_description
1 polymer ?
#
loop_
_entity_poly.entity_id
_entity_poly.type
_entity_poly.pdbx_seq_one_letter_code
_entity_poly.pdbx_strand_id
1 'polypeptide(L)'
;MRFLLVTMLVFSMSAFTQEEQSREPAPGVTELTVIKVKANYLGNYMDGIEKTWVASNQIAKDMGKIVDYGVYVGNNNYVYLTVQHESYASMDPSWWSEEETDEFQEKFREIISQDDQTSTAQSYEDIREIVRVEMINQIIFK
;
A
#
# COMPACT_ATOMS: atom_id res chain seq x y z
N MET A 1 -34.25 -71.77 8.04
CA MET A 1 -33.68 -71.03 6.93
C MET A 1 -33.85 -69.53 7.22
N ARG A 2 -32.78 -68.87 7.64
CA ARG A 2 -32.77 -67.41 7.94
C ARG A 2 -32.10 -66.71 6.77
N PHE A 3 -32.85 -65.94 6.00
CA PHE A 3 -32.30 -65.07 4.95
C PHE A 3 -31.75 -63.79 5.58
N LEU A 4 -30.45 -63.60 5.43
CA LEU A 4 -29.73 -62.40 5.84
C LEU A 4 -29.76 -61.40 4.64
N LEU A 5 -30.51 -60.33 4.80
CA LEU A 5 -30.60 -59.24 3.79
C LEU A 5 -29.41 -58.31 4.08
N VAL A 6 -28.37 -58.33 3.21
CA VAL A 6 -27.27 -57.38 3.24
C VAL A 6 -27.65 -56.14 2.43
N THR A 7 -27.98 -55.07 3.16
CA THR A 7 -28.26 -53.76 2.54
C THR A 7 -26.92 -53.08 2.24
N MET A 8 -26.58 -53.00 0.98
CA MET A 8 -25.37 -52.29 0.48
C MET A 8 -25.67 -50.81 0.43
N LEU A 9 -25.09 -50.02 1.38
CA LEU A 9 -25.18 -48.57 1.40
C LEU A 9 -24.19 -48.01 0.36
N VAL A 10 -24.73 -47.53 -0.76
CA VAL A 10 -23.92 -46.82 -1.78
C VAL A 10 -23.75 -45.38 -1.28
N PHE A 11 -22.53 -45.07 -0.80
CA PHE A 11 -22.15 -43.68 -0.54
C PHE A 11 -21.85 -43.01 -1.86
N SER A 12 -22.80 -42.17 -2.31
CA SER A 12 -22.55 -41.24 -3.41
C SER A 12 -21.61 -40.15 -2.93
N MET A 13 -20.34 -40.25 -3.24
CA MET A 13 -19.40 -39.14 -3.12
C MET A 13 -19.78 -38.08 -4.15
N SER A 14 -20.51 -37.06 -3.72
CA SER A 14 -20.66 -35.83 -4.51
C SER A 14 -19.27 -35.19 -4.62
N ALA A 15 -18.64 -35.30 -5.78
CA ALA A 15 -17.46 -34.53 -6.12
C ALA A 15 -17.91 -33.07 -6.17
N PHE A 16 -17.58 -32.28 -5.15
CA PHE A 16 -17.62 -30.83 -5.23
C PHE A 16 -16.55 -30.43 -6.24
N THR A 17 -16.95 -30.19 -7.47
CA THR A 17 -16.13 -29.45 -8.40
C THR A 17 -15.99 -28.03 -7.83
N GLN A 18 -14.82 -27.73 -7.27
CA GLN A 18 -14.44 -26.37 -6.96
C GLN A 18 -14.44 -25.62 -8.31
N GLU A 19 -15.42 -24.73 -8.51
CA GLU A 19 -15.39 -23.81 -9.64
C GLU A 19 -14.07 -23.03 -9.53
N GLU A 20 -13.22 -23.14 -10.55
CA GLU A 20 -12.01 -22.34 -10.64
C GLU A 20 -12.41 -20.88 -10.53
N GLN A 21 -11.93 -20.19 -9.50
CA GLN A 21 -12.20 -18.78 -9.35
C GLN A 21 -11.70 -18.03 -10.58
N SER A 22 -12.62 -17.42 -11.32
CA SER A 22 -12.31 -16.64 -12.52
C SER A 22 -11.53 -15.35 -12.23
N ARG A 23 -11.22 -15.11 -10.97
CA ARG A 23 -10.54 -13.89 -10.50
C ARG A 23 -9.77 -14.18 -9.20
N GLU A 24 -8.64 -13.49 -9.06
CA GLU A 24 -7.81 -13.56 -7.84
C GLU A 24 -7.20 -12.18 -7.52
N PRO A 25 -6.90 -11.88 -6.25
CA PRO A 25 -6.13 -10.69 -5.93
C PRO A 25 -4.72 -10.81 -6.52
N ALA A 26 -4.19 -9.71 -7.03
CA ALA A 26 -2.78 -9.62 -7.38
C ALA A 26 -1.91 -9.77 -6.12
N PRO A 27 -0.66 -10.23 -6.24
CA PRO A 27 0.29 -10.20 -5.14
C PRO A 27 0.49 -8.78 -4.58
N GLY A 28 0.69 -8.69 -3.27
CA GLY A 28 0.94 -7.41 -2.61
C GLY A 28 -0.32 -6.66 -2.22
N VAL A 29 -0.11 -5.46 -1.72
CA VAL A 29 -1.15 -4.52 -1.30
C VAL A 29 -0.70 -3.11 -1.61
N THR A 30 -1.63 -2.25 -1.98
CA THR A 30 -1.33 -0.83 -2.23
C THR A 30 -2.02 0.03 -1.19
N GLU A 31 -1.25 0.83 -0.48
CA GLU A 31 -1.78 1.94 0.31
C GLU A 31 -2.11 3.09 -0.63
N LEU A 32 -3.34 3.60 -0.56
CA LEU A 32 -3.81 4.76 -1.28
C LEU A 32 -4.16 5.87 -0.30
N THR A 33 -3.45 6.99 -0.37
CA THR A 33 -3.78 8.21 0.35
C THR A 33 -4.39 9.23 -0.61
N VAL A 34 -5.60 9.69 -0.31
CA VAL A 34 -6.30 10.72 -1.07
C VAL A 34 -6.23 12.05 -0.32
N ILE A 35 -5.69 13.04 -0.98
CA ILE A 35 -5.42 14.36 -0.40
C ILE A 35 -6.16 15.42 -1.22
N LYS A 36 -6.77 16.35 -0.51
CA LYS A 36 -7.35 17.59 -1.08
C LYS A 36 -6.43 18.75 -0.77
N VAL A 37 -5.85 19.36 -1.80
CA VAL A 37 -5.02 20.55 -1.65
C VAL A 37 -5.89 21.80 -1.85
N LYS A 38 -5.69 22.83 -1.03
CA LYS A 38 -6.39 24.11 -1.17
C LYS A 38 -6.06 24.78 -2.51
N ALA A 39 -7.00 25.55 -3.02
CA ALA A 39 -6.81 26.30 -4.26
C ALA A 39 -5.54 27.16 -4.18
N ASN A 40 -4.78 27.22 -5.29
CA ASN A 40 -3.52 27.94 -5.44
C ASN A 40 -2.30 27.39 -4.67
N TYR A 41 -2.45 26.28 -3.89
CA TYR A 41 -1.35 25.68 -3.14
C TYR A 41 -0.82 24.37 -3.75
N LEU A 42 -1.36 23.93 -4.89
CA LEU A 42 -0.94 22.66 -5.49
C LEU A 42 0.55 22.64 -5.82
N GLY A 43 1.10 23.74 -6.39
CA GLY A 43 2.53 23.84 -6.67
C GLY A 43 3.37 23.73 -5.39
N ASN A 44 3.07 24.53 -4.37
CA ASN A 44 3.76 24.47 -3.09
C ASN A 44 3.71 23.08 -2.45
N TYR A 45 2.56 22.42 -2.54
CA TYR A 45 2.39 21.07 -2.04
C TYR A 45 3.27 20.07 -2.80
N MET A 46 3.28 20.13 -4.14
CA MET A 46 4.11 19.27 -4.98
C MET A 46 5.61 19.45 -4.71
N ASP A 47 6.08 20.71 -4.62
CA ASP A 47 7.47 21.03 -4.28
C ASP A 47 7.87 20.49 -2.90
N GLY A 48 6.94 20.52 -1.96
CA GLY A 48 7.16 19.97 -0.61
C GLY A 48 7.25 18.44 -0.61
N ILE A 49 6.29 17.75 -1.22
CA ILE A 49 6.28 16.27 -1.22
C ILE A 49 7.44 15.69 -2.03
N GLU A 50 7.96 16.38 -3.04
CA GLU A 50 9.14 15.94 -3.79
C GLU A 50 10.32 15.72 -2.85
N LYS A 51 10.58 16.66 -1.95
CA LYS A 51 11.71 16.62 -1.00
C LYS A 51 11.46 15.75 0.22
N THR A 52 10.22 15.43 0.51
CA THR A 52 9.83 14.65 1.70
C THR A 52 9.30 13.28 1.31
N TRP A 53 8.05 13.17 0.94
CA TRP A 53 7.37 11.91 0.69
C TRP A 53 7.95 11.13 -0.49
N VAL A 54 8.24 11.79 -1.63
CA VAL A 54 8.85 11.15 -2.81
C VAL A 54 10.26 10.69 -2.49
N ALA A 55 11.08 11.55 -1.89
CA ALA A 55 12.44 11.19 -1.51
C ALA A 55 12.49 10.02 -0.53
N SER A 56 11.65 10.02 0.50
CA SER A 56 11.59 8.91 1.47
C SER A 56 11.14 7.59 0.82
N ASN A 57 10.13 7.62 -0.04
CA ASN A 57 9.67 6.42 -0.73
C ASN A 57 10.68 5.91 -1.77
N GLN A 58 11.45 6.81 -2.41
CA GLN A 58 12.54 6.38 -3.29
C GLN A 58 13.62 5.63 -2.51
N ILE A 59 14.03 6.15 -1.35
CA ILE A 59 14.99 5.44 -0.48
C ILE A 59 14.44 4.08 -0.05
N ALA A 60 13.19 4.03 0.41
CA ALA A 60 12.55 2.78 0.82
C ALA A 60 12.48 1.75 -0.32
N LYS A 61 12.21 2.21 -1.55
CA LYS A 61 12.22 1.38 -2.75
C LYS A 61 13.63 0.86 -3.09
N ASP A 62 14.64 1.72 -3.03
CA ASP A 62 16.02 1.36 -3.30
C ASP A 62 16.57 0.36 -2.26
N MET A 63 16.07 0.44 -1.04
CA MET A 63 16.37 -0.52 0.05
C MET A 63 15.50 -1.80 -0.03
N GLY A 64 14.61 -1.92 -1.02
CA GLY A 64 13.73 -3.09 -1.18
C GLY A 64 12.64 -3.23 -0.10
N LYS A 65 12.28 -2.12 0.58
CA LYS A 65 11.28 -2.11 1.64
C LYS A 65 9.86 -1.88 1.13
N ILE A 66 9.73 -1.28 -0.05
CA ILE A 66 8.48 -1.18 -0.80
C ILE A 66 8.72 -1.63 -2.24
N VAL A 67 7.66 -2.02 -2.93
CA VAL A 67 7.74 -2.45 -4.33
C VAL A 67 7.78 -1.25 -5.26
N ASP A 68 6.86 -0.31 -5.07
CA ASP A 68 6.76 0.90 -5.88
C ASP A 68 5.94 1.99 -5.16
N TYR A 69 6.00 3.22 -5.69
CA TYR A 69 5.17 4.31 -5.23
C TYR A 69 4.76 5.20 -6.41
N GLY A 70 3.70 5.99 -6.23
CA GLY A 70 3.22 6.90 -7.28
C GLY A 70 2.55 8.14 -6.73
N VAL A 71 2.67 9.23 -7.49
CA VAL A 71 1.98 10.50 -7.26
C VAL A 71 1.12 10.81 -8.46
N TYR A 72 -0.17 11.01 -8.23
CA TYR A 72 -1.13 11.33 -9.28
C TYR A 72 -1.91 12.58 -8.91
N VAL A 73 -2.11 13.45 -9.87
CA VAL A 73 -2.93 14.68 -9.71
C VAL A 73 -4.23 14.51 -10.48
N GLY A 74 -5.32 14.60 -9.76
CA GLY A 74 -6.66 14.55 -10.31
C GLY A 74 -7.28 15.94 -10.47
N ASN A 75 -8.54 15.95 -10.91
CA ASN A 75 -9.31 17.18 -11.02
C ASN A 75 -9.52 17.85 -9.64
N ASN A 76 -9.77 19.15 -9.63
CA ASN A 76 -10.10 19.92 -8.43
C ASN A 76 -9.04 19.83 -7.31
N ASN A 77 -7.75 19.79 -7.65
CA ASN A 77 -6.62 19.72 -6.71
C ASN A 77 -6.64 18.48 -5.79
N TYR A 78 -7.18 17.37 -6.25
CA TYR A 78 -6.96 16.09 -5.59
C TYR A 78 -5.59 15.55 -5.95
N VAL A 79 -4.88 15.06 -4.95
CA VAL A 79 -3.60 14.32 -5.11
C VAL A 79 -3.79 12.93 -4.54
N TYR A 80 -3.35 11.93 -5.28
CA TYR A 80 -3.41 10.54 -4.90
C TYR A 80 -1.97 10.05 -4.75
N LEU A 81 -1.64 9.58 -3.57
CA LEU A 81 -0.35 8.98 -3.27
C LEU A 81 -0.54 7.47 -3.10
N THR A 82 0.28 6.69 -3.76
CA THR A 82 0.23 5.22 -3.64
C THR A 82 1.56 4.67 -3.20
N VAL A 83 1.55 3.70 -2.28
CA VAL A 83 2.71 2.90 -1.93
C VAL A 83 2.34 1.44 -2.09
N GLN A 84 3.07 0.72 -2.92
CA GLN A 84 2.88 -0.71 -3.15
C GLN A 84 3.82 -1.50 -2.25
N HIS A 85 3.25 -2.37 -1.43
CA HIS A 85 3.95 -3.27 -0.53
C HIS A 85 3.90 -4.70 -1.05
N GLU A 86 4.91 -5.50 -0.72
CA GLU A 86 4.95 -6.92 -1.06
C GLU A 86 3.80 -7.71 -0.39
N SER A 87 3.44 -7.32 0.83
CA SER A 87 2.36 -7.93 1.61
C SER A 87 1.90 -7.00 2.74
N TYR A 88 0.82 -7.35 3.42
CA TYR A 88 0.42 -6.67 4.66
C TYR A 88 1.48 -6.78 5.76
N ALA A 89 2.23 -7.90 5.81
CA ALA A 89 3.29 -8.09 6.79
C ALA A 89 4.46 -7.11 6.59
N SER A 90 4.77 -6.76 5.34
CA SER A 90 5.84 -5.80 5.05
C SER A 90 5.50 -4.34 5.41
N MET A 91 4.25 -4.07 5.79
CA MET A 91 3.81 -2.77 6.30
C MET A 91 4.03 -2.61 7.81
N ASP A 92 4.30 -3.72 8.52
CA ASP A 92 4.56 -3.67 9.96
C ASP A 92 5.91 -3.00 10.22
N PRO A 93 6.02 -2.09 11.19
CA PRO A 93 7.31 -1.46 11.55
C PRO A 93 8.42 -2.47 11.89
N SER A 94 8.07 -3.66 12.39
CA SER A 94 9.04 -4.72 12.67
C SER A 94 9.64 -5.38 11.42
N TRP A 95 9.14 -5.05 10.24
CA TRP A 95 9.73 -5.47 8.96
C TRP A 95 11.11 -4.84 8.71
N TRP A 96 11.36 -3.71 9.38
CA TRP A 96 12.65 -3.02 9.34
C TRP A 96 13.48 -3.40 10.55
N SER A 97 14.75 -3.76 10.33
CA SER A 97 15.71 -3.87 11.44
C SER A 97 16.10 -2.46 11.93
N GLU A 98 16.74 -2.39 13.11
CA GLU A 98 17.28 -1.13 13.61
C GLU A 98 18.33 -0.56 12.64
N GLU A 99 19.22 -1.40 12.12
CA GLU A 99 20.28 -1.02 11.17
C GLU A 99 19.67 -0.42 9.88
N GLU A 100 18.65 -1.06 9.32
CA GLU A 100 17.96 -0.57 8.13
C GLU A 100 17.22 0.74 8.38
N THR A 101 16.65 0.90 9.58
CA THR A 101 15.99 2.14 9.98
C THR A 101 17.01 3.27 10.10
N ASP A 102 18.17 3.02 10.70
CA ASP A 102 19.25 3.99 10.83
C ASP A 102 19.81 4.38 9.46
N GLU A 103 20.05 3.40 8.58
CA GLU A 103 20.50 3.64 7.19
C GLU A 103 19.50 4.51 6.43
N PHE A 104 18.19 4.20 6.54
CA PHE A 104 17.14 5.02 5.92
C PHE A 104 17.18 6.47 6.43
N GLN A 105 17.26 6.66 7.74
CA GLN A 105 17.30 7.97 8.36
C GLN A 105 18.54 8.77 7.97
N GLU A 106 19.69 8.12 7.81
CA GLU A 106 20.91 8.75 7.36
C GLU A 106 20.77 9.24 5.93
N LYS A 107 20.36 8.37 5.01
CA LYS A 107 20.10 8.72 3.61
C LYS A 107 19.07 9.85 3.46
N PHE A 108 18.01 9.83 4.27
CA PHE A 108 16.98 10.85 4.18
C PHE A 108 17.47 12.21 4.69
N ARG A 109 18.32 12.23 5.73
CA ARG A 109 18.95 13.47 6.24
C ARG A 109 19.97 14.08 5.27
N GLU A 110 20.55 13.30 4.35
CA GLU A 110 21.39 13.82 3.27
C GLU A 110 20.58 14.63 2.25
N ILE A 111 19.30 14.33 2.07
CA ILE A 111 18.42 15.02 1.13
C ILE A 111 17.78 16.25 1.76
N ILE A 112 17.30 16.12 2.98
CA ILE A 112 16.58 17.18 3.69
C ILE A 112 16.89 17.13 5.18
N SER A 113 17.22 18.28 5.77
CA SER A 113 17.49 18.37 7.22
C SER A 113 16.26 18.04 8.05
N GLN A 114 16.47 17.60 9.28
CA GLN A 114 15.36 17.29 10.21
C GLN A 114 14.44 18.51 10.46
N ASP A 115 15.03 19.69 10.56
CA ASP A 115 14.29 20.93 10.78
C ASP A 115 13.43 21.29 9.57
N ASP A 116 13.96 21.10 8.35
CA ASP A 116 13.22 21.33 7.11
C ASP A 116 12.11 20.28 6.90
N GLN A 117 12.34 19.02 7.28
CA GLN A 117 11.30 17.98 7.28
C GLN A 117 10.13 18.41 8.17
N THR A 118 10.44 18.83 9.39
CA THR A 118 9.45 19.25 10.38
C THR A 118 8.67 20.48 9.91
N SER A 119 9.36 21.51 9.43
CA SER A 119 8.73 22.73 8.94
C SER A 119 7.87 22.50 7.70
N THR A 120 8.33 21.65 6.78
CA THR A 120 7.55 21.26 5.59
C THR A 120 6.29 20.49 5.98
N ALA A 121 6.40 19.51 6.89
CA ALA A 121 5.24 18.74 7.37
C ALA A 121 4.21 19.65 8.06
N GLN A 122 4.63 20.59 8.88
CA GLN A 122 3.75 21.57 9.53
C GLN A 122 3.05 22.47 8.52
N SER A 123 3.75 22.87 7.45
CA SER A 123 3.13 23.70 6.41
C SER A 123 1.96 23.01 5.69
N TYR A 124 1.94 21.67 5.68
CA TYR A 124 0.86 20.91 5.06
C TYR A 124 -0.46 21.02 5.80
N GLU A 125 -0.46 21.22 7.12
CA GLU A 125 -1.68 21.37 7.92
C GLU A 125 -2.55 22.53 7.42
N ASP A 126 -1.90 23.59 6.95
CA ASP A 126 -2.58 24.78 6.46
C ASP A 126 -3.04 24.68 5.01
N ILE A 127 -2.44 23.82 4.19
CA ILE A 127 -2.66 23.81 2.73
C ILE A 127 -3.35 22.57 2.18
N ARG A 128 -3.49 21.52 3.00
CA ARG A 128 -4.10 20.25 2.58
C ARG A 128 -5.03 19.65 3.63
N GLU A 129 -5.85 18.71 3.17
CA GLU A 129 -6.65 17.79 3.98
C GLU A 129 -6.41 16.36 3.50
N ILE A 130 -6.15 15.43 4.42
CA ILE A 130 -6.16 14.00 4.11
C ILE A 130 -7.61 13.56 4.14
N VAL A 131 -8.16 13.27 2.96
CA VAL A 131 -9.56 12.89 2.79
C VAL A 131 -9.80 11.46 3.25
N ARG A 132 -8.88 10.55 2.88
CA ARG A 132 -8.92 9.13 3.26
C ARG A 132 -7.60 8.43 3.02
N VAL A 133 -7.40 7.33 3.74
CA VAL A 133 -6.35 6.35 3.51
C VAL A 133 -7.02 4.98 3.38
N GLU A 134 -6.69 4.23 2.35
CA GLU A 134 -7.29 2.92 2.06
C GLU A 134 -6.21 1.92 1.65
N MET A 135 -6.42 0.65 1.99
CA MET A 135 -5.68 -0.46 1.41
C MET A 135 -6.49 -1.02 0.25
N ILE A 136 -5.89 -1.04 -0.93
CA ILE A 136 -6.52 -1.54 -2.14
C ILE A 136 -5.73 -2.69 -2.73
N ASN A 137 -6.44 -3.65 -3.33
CA ASN A 137 -5.82 -4.77 -4.04
C ASN A 137 -6.31 -4.77 -5.49
N GLN A 138 -5.39 -4.97 -6.40
CA GLN A 138 -5.76 -5.24 -7.78
C GLN A 138 -6.38 -6.63 -7.89
N ILE A 139 -7.48 -6.76 -8.64
CA ILE A 139 -8.09 -8.04 -8.97
C ILE A 139 -7.71 -8.42 -10.39
N ILE A 140 -7.14 -9.60 -10.55
CA ILE A 140 -6.81 -10.20 -11.84
C ILE A 140 -7.99 -11.09 -12.25
N PHE A 141 -8.50 -10.87 -13.45
CA PHE A 141 -9.50 -11.73 -14.09
C PHE A 141 -8.80 -12.71 -15.01
N LYS A 142 -9.14 -14.01 -14.87
CA LYS A 142 -8.61 -15.11 -15.68
C LYS A 142 -9.47 -15.38 -16.89
#